data_f30cd192c7dfa626576365417046d05b
#
_entry.id   f30cd192c7dfa626576365417046d05b
#
_cell.length_a   1.000
_cell.length_b   1.000
_cell.length_c   1.000
_cell.angle_alpha   90.00
_cell.angle_beta   90.00
_cell.angle_gamma   90.00
#
_symmetry.space_group_name_H-M   'P 1'
#
loop_
_entity.id
_entity.type
_entity.pdbx_description
1 polymer ?
#
loop_
_entity_poly.entity_id
_entity_poly.type
_entity_poly.pdbx_seq_one_letter_code
_entity_poly.pdbx_strand_id
1 'polypeptide(L)'
;MSIEYSANKTILVAPLNWGLGHATRCIPIIKALQENKYIPIIASDGVALALLRKEFPYIETLELPSYHIEYAKNGKNFKWKLIKNLPKMITAILDEKKMVKSLIKKHGIDGIISDNRLGVFSRKIPSVFMTHQLNVMTGNTTWFTSKCHQHIIKKYTECWVPDTNEAVNLTGDLGHLKTDELNLKYIGPLSRMRKKDTPKVYDLMVILSGPEPQRTYLDEKLQEEVKRFDGKVVFVKGVVEKTQTKEEIGNVTYYNFMNSKQLEQTFNESELVLCRSGYTTVMDLAKLGKKAFFIPTPGQYEQEYLAIKLQDENLVPYATQNDFTIEDLSKVKSFKGFAQFKNNIDWDSLFSIFEDKA
;
A
#
# COMPACT_ATOMS: atom_id res chain seq x y z
N MET A 1 29.18 -17.80 -19.87
CA MET A 1 28.69 -16.63 -20.59
C MET A 1 28.60 -15.50 -19.59
N SER A 2 29.51 -14.54 -19.66
CA SER A 2 29.44 -13.32 -18.83
C SER A 2 28.29 -12.47 -19.36
N ILE A 3 27.28 -12.26 -18.56
CA ILE A 3 26.24 -11.26 -18.84
C ILE A 3 26.96 -9.90 -18.72
N GLU A 4 27.30 -9.29 -19.83
CA GLU A 4 27.66 -7.88 -19.86
C GLU A 4 26.44 -7.10 -19.42
N TYR A 5 26.47 -6.59 -18.19
CA TYR A 5 25.49 -5.62 -17.72
C TYR A 5 25.61 -4.37 -18.61
N SER A 6 24.66 -4.20 -19.52
CA SER A 6 24.54 -3.00 -20.32
C SER A 6 24.39 -1.78 -19.40
N ALA A 7 24.82 -0.61 -19.88
CA ALA A 7 24.85 0.65 -19.14
C ALA A 7 23.62 0.86 -18.26
N ASN A 8 23.82 1.33 -17.03
CA ASN A 8 22.80 1.55 -16.00
C ASN A 8 21.51 2.17 -16.55
N LYS A 9 20.47 1.36 -16.77
CA LYS A 9 19.17 1.84 -17.31
C LYS A 9 18.44 2.70 -16.31
N THR A 10 17.82 3.76 -16.78
CA THR A 10 17.07 4.72 -15.97
C THR A 10 15.59 4.32 -15.89
N ILE A 11 15.09 4.10 -14.69
CA ILE A 11 13.72 3.64 -14.45
C ILE A 11 12.92 4.70 -13.68
N LEU A 12 11.84 5.18 -14.30
CA LEU A 12 10.88 6.10 -13.67
C LEU A 12 9.93 5.32 -12.74
N VAL A 13 9.93 5.63 -11.45
CA VAL A 13 9.00 5.07 -10.45
C VAL A 13 7.98 6.14 -10.06
N ALA A 14 6.72 5.91 -10.37
CA ALA A 14 5.67 6.91 -10.27
C ALA A 14 4.48 6.47 -9.39
N PRO A 15 4.55 6.60 -8.05
CA PRO A 15 3.41 6.32 -7.18
C PRO A 15 2.35 7.42 -7.23
N LEU A 16 1.07 7.01 -7.12
CA LEU A 16 -0.06 7.91 -6.97
C LEU A 16 -0.04 8.56 -5.58
N ASN A 17 -0.35 9.85 -5.52
CA ASN A 17 -0.55 10.58 -4.27
C ASN A 17 -2.00 10.42 -3.77
N TRP A 18 -2.34 9.21 -3.35
CA TRP A 18 -3.62 8.92 -2.69
C TRP A 18 -3.34 8.21 -1.36
N GLY A 19 -3.04 9.01 -0.35
CA GLY A 19 -2.47 8.54 0.92
C GLY A 19 -1.00 8.11 0.78
N LEU A 20 -0.40 7.69 1.89
CA LEU A 20 1.01 7.31 1.92
C LEU A 20 1.27 5.87 1.45
N GLY A 21 0.23 5.04 1.31
CA GLY A 21 0.35 3.61 0.98
C GLY A 21 1.07 3.34 -0.35
N HIS A 22 0.76 4.12 -1.39
CA HIS A 22 1.42 4.00 -2.70
C HIS A 22 2.91 4.37 -2.61
N ALA A 23 3.24 5.46 -1.96
CA ALA A 23 4.62 5.86 -1.76
C ALA A 23 5.41 4.82 -0.96
N THR A 24 4.84 4.32 0.15
CA THR A 24 5.54 3.35 1.02
C THR A 24 5.80 2.02 0.35
N ARG A 25 4.87 1.51 -0.49
CA ARG A 25 5.07 0.25 -1.22
C ARG A 25 6.03 0.37 -2.40
N CYS A 26 6.31 1.58 -2.90
CA CYS A 26 7.36 1.82 -3.90
C CYS A 26 8.77 1.83 -3.29
N ILE A 27 8.93 2.03 -1.97
CA ILE A 27 10.25 2.05 -1.31
C ILE A 27 11.05 0.76 -1.57
N PRO A 28 10.52 -0.46 -1.34
CA PRO A 28 11.26 -1.69 -1.63
C PRO A 28 11.63 -1.84 -3.11
N ILE A 29 10.80 -1.37 -4.04
CA ILE A 29 11.08 -1.40 -5.48
C ILE A 29 12.26 -0.48 -5.81
N ILE A 30 12.25 0.76 -5.29
CA ILE A 30 13.32 1.73 -5.51
C ILE A 30 14.66 1.20 -4.96
N LYS A 31 14.66 0.61 -3.77
CA LYS A 31 15.85 -0.02 -3.18
C LYS A 31 16.36 -1.17 -4.04
N ALA A 32 15.46 -2.05 -4.48
CA ALA A 32 15.82 -3.17 -5.34
C ALA A 32 16.37 -2.71 -6.71
N LEU A 33 15.83 -1.66 -7.31
CA LEU A 33 16.39 -1.07 -8.54
C LEU A 33 17.83 -0.62 -8.32
N GLN A 34 18.14 0.09 -7.22
CA GLN A 34 19.50 0.51 -6.90
C GLN A 34 20.45 -0.69 -6.67
N GLU A 35 19.98 -1.70 -5.92
CA GLU A 35 20.73 -2.93 -5.64
C GLU A 35 21.06 -3.70 -6.93
N ASN A 36 20.16 -3.64 -7.93
CA ASN A 36 20.33 -4.24 -9.27
C ASN A 36 20.94 -3.28 -10.30
N LYS A 37 21.61 -2.21 -9.87
CA LYS A 37 22.36 -1.26 -10.72
C LYS A 37 21.51 -0.46 -11.72
N TYR A 38 20.21 -0.35 -11.52
CA TYR A 38 19.35 0.60 -12.23
C TYR A 38 19.47 1.99 -11.60
N ILE A 39 19.18 3.02 -12.38
CA ILE A 39 19.10 4.42 -11.92
C ILE A 39 17.62 4.77 -11.74
N PRO A 40 17.07 4.75 -10.52
CA PRO A 40 15.70 5.17 -10.30
C PRO A 40 15.56 6.69 -10.35
N ILE A 41 14.50 7.17 -11.01
CA ILE A 41 13.97 8.54 -10.90
C ILE A 41 12.59 8.44 -10.28
N ILE A 42 12.31 9.22 -9.25
CA ILE A 42 11.04 9.22 -8.55
C ILE A 42 10.15 10.34 -9.10
N ALA A 43 8.92 10.02 -9.49
CA ALA A 43 7.98 11.01 -9.97
C ALA A 43 6.62 10.90 -9.27
N SER A 44 6.20 11.93 -8.56
CA SER A 44 4.91 11.95 -7.85
C SER A 44 4.49 13.39 -7.58
N ASP A 45 3.50 13.58 -6.71
CA ASP A 45 3.07 14.91 -6.22
C ASP A 45 2.80 14.88 -4.72
N GLY A 46 2.59 16.04 -4.13
CA GLY A 46 2.10 16.22 -2.76
C GLY A 46 2.88 15.46 -1.68
N VAL A 47 2.12 14.87 -0.74
CA VAL A 47 2.70 14.18 0.44
C VAL A 47 3.45 12.90 0.09
N ALA A 48 3.07 12.23 -1.00
CA ALA A 48 3.76 11.04 -1.49
C ALA A 48 5.19 11.39 -1.96
N LEU A 49 5.33 12.47 -2.74
CA LEU A 49 6.63 12.97 -3.18
C LEU A 49 7.50 13.46 -2.02
N ALA A 50 6.89 14.19 -1.07
CA ALA A 50 7.59 14.68 0.13
C ALA A 50 8.16 13.53 0.97
N LEU A 51 7.38 12.44 1.15
CA LEU A 51 7.85 11.23 1.84
C LEU A 51 9.05 10.60 1.12
N LEU A 52 8.94 10.42 -0.20
CA LEU A 52 9.99 9.75 -0.96
C LEU A 52 11.27 10.60 -1.07
N ARG A 53 11.17 11.93 -1.14
CA ARG A 53 12.33 12.84 -1.02
C ARG A 53 13.06 12.69 0.30
N LYS A 54 12.31 12.49 1.40
CA LYS A 54 12.90 12.27 2.72
C LYS A 54 13.56 10.88 2.85
N GLU A 55 12.95 9.85 2.26
CA GLU A 55 13.50 8.48 2.27
C GLU A 55 14.73 8.33 1.36
N PHE A 56 14.73 9.05 0.21
CA PHE A 56 15.76 9.00 -0.82
C PHE A 56 16.30 10.37 -1.19
N PRO A 57 17.06 11.05 -0.30
CA PRO A 57 17.50 12.43 -0.51
C PRO A 57 18.48 12.61 -1.68
N TYR A 58 19.06 11.52 -2.19
CA TYR A 58 20.06 11.55 -3.29
C TYR A 58 19.50 11.06 -4.63
N ILE A 59 18.22 10.64 -4.69
CA ILE A 59 17.58 10.24 -5.94
C ILE A 59 16.91 11.46 -6.58
N GLU A 60 17.05 11.60 -7.89
CA GLU A 60 16.35 12.62 -8.65
C GLU A 60 14.83 12.48 -8.49
N THR A 61 14.15 13.59 -8.20
CA THR A 61 12.71 13.61 -8.01
C THR A 61 12.05 14.62 -8.93
N LEU A 62 10.94 14.21 -9.56
CA LEU A 62 10.17 15.02 -10.49
C LEU A 62 8.73 15.20 -9.97
N GLU A 63 8.17 16.36 -10.17
CA GLU A 63 6.77 16.62 -9.79
C GLU A 63 5.84 16.34 -10.97
N LEU A 64 4.80 15.54 -10.73
CA LEU A 64 3.78 15.19 -11.70
C LEU A 64 2.46 15.93 -11.42
N PRO A 65 1.59 16.08 -12.43
CA PRO A 65 0.25 16.63 -12.24
C PRO A 65 -0.52 15.94 -11.12
N SER A 66 -1.20 16.72 -10.28
CA SER A 66 -2.01 16.19 -9.18
C SER A 66 -3.39 15.76 -9.67
N TYR A 67 -3.88 14.63 -9.16
CA TYR A 67 -5.27 14.18 -9.39
C TYR A 67 -6.29 14.94 -8.52
N HIS A 68 -5.85 15.74 -7.54
CA HIS A 68 -6.69 16.49 -6.61
C HIS A 68 -7.80 15.64 -5.97
N ILE A 69 -7.46 14.42 -5.57
CA ILE A 69 -8.41 13.49 -4.94
C ILE A 69 -8.66 13.94 -3.51
N GLU A 70 -9.86 14.42 -3.24
CA GLU A 70 -10.30 14.77 -1.89
C GLU A 70 -11.16 13.65 -1.29
N TYR A 71 -10.86 13.24 -0.06
CA TYR A 71 -11.74 12.35 0.69
C TYR A 71 -13.07 13.02 1.03
N ALA A 72 -14.18 12.30 0.82
CA ALA A 72 -15.47 12.76 1.28
C ALA A 72 -15.55 12.61 2.81
N LYS A 73 -15.93 13.66 3.54
CA LYS A 73 -16.17 13.60 5.00
C LYS A 73 -17.23 12.55 5.39
N ASN A 74 -18.18 12.24 4.48
CA ASN A 74 -19.20 11.20 4.64
C ASN A 74 -19.14 10.23 3.47
N GLY A 75 -19.04 8.92 3.74
CA GLY A 75 -18.94 7.85 2.74
C GLY A 75 -20.10 7.84 1.72
N LYS A 76 -21.31 8.28 2.11
CA LYS A 76 -22.49 8.38 1.23
C LYS A 76 -22.29 9.36 0.04
N ASN A 77 -21.42 10.38 0.18
CA ASN A 77 -21.18 11.40 -0.84
C ASN A 77 -19.94 11.14 -1.70
N PHE A 78 -19.23 10.03 -1.47
CA PHE A 78 -18.00 9.71 -2.18
C PHE A 78 -18.23 9.55 -3.70
N LYS A 79 -19.31 8.86 -4.11
CA LYS A 79 -19.65 8.65 -5.52
C LYS A 79 -19.90 9.96 -6.27
N TRP A 80 -20.66 10.88 -5.69
CA TRP A 80 -20.94 12.18 -6.29
C TRP A 80 -19.69 13.06 -6.40
N LYS A 81 -18.80 13.02 -5.41
CA LYS A 81 -17.51 13.73 -5.49
C LYS A 81 -16.61 13.13 -6.56
N LEU A 82 -16.56 11.81 -6.70
CA LEU A 82 -15.78 11.14 -7.74
C LEU A 82 -16.26 11.54 -9.14
N ILE A 83 -17.58 11.54 -9.39
CA ILE A 83 -18.18 11.96 -10.67
C ILE A 83 -17.87 13.45 -10.94
N LYS A 84 -17.98 14.32 -9.96
CA LYS A 84 -17.68 15.76 -10.08
C LYS A 84 -16.20 16.02 -10.40
N ASN A 85 -15.30 15.17 -9.90
CA ASN A 85 -13.86 15.29 -10.11
C ASN A 85 -13.37 14.56 -11.39
N LEU A 86 -14.23 13.78 -12.06
CA LEU A 86 -13.86 13.02 -13.25
C LEU A 86 -13.21 13.85 -14.36
N PRO A 87 -13.72 15.07 -14.71
CA PRO A 87 -13.07 15.92 -15.72
C PRO A 87 -11.65 16.31 -15.34
N LYS A 88 -11.42 16.67 -14.07
CA LYS A 88 -10.10 17.02 -13.55
C LYS A 88 -9.14 15.83 -13.59
N MET A 89 -9.62 14.64 -13.26
CA MET A 89 -8.83 13.41 -13.36
C MET A 89 -8.43 13.11 -14.82
N ILE A 90 -9.36 13.27 -15.77
CA ILE A 90 -9.06 13.09 -17.20
C ILE A 90 -7.99 14.09 -17.66
N THR A 91 -8.11 15.35 -17.27
CA THR A 91 -7.11 16.37 -17.59
C THR A 91 -5.75 16.00 -17.02
N ALA A 92 -5.67 15.60 -15.75
CA ALA A 92 -4.42 15.16 -15.12
C ALA A 92 -3.79 13.98 -15.85
N ILE A 93 -4.58 12.97 -16.26
CA ILE A 93 -4.11 11.82 -17.05
C ILE A 93 -3.54 12.27 -18.42
N LEU A 94 -4.16 13.24 -19.08
CA LEU A 94 -3.68 13.75 -20.36
C LEU A 94 -2.38 14.57 -20.20
N ASP A 95 -2.30 15.36 -19.14
CA ASP A 95 -1.10 16.13 -18.80
C ASP A 95 0.07 15.23 -18.39
N GLU A 96 -0.19 14.16 -17.63
CA GLU A 96 0.82 13.12 -17.36
C GLU A 96 1.39 12.53 -18.64
N LYS A 97 0.54 12.16 -19.61
CA LYS A 97 1.02 11.60 -20.89
C LYS A 97 1.92 12.57 -21.66
N LYS A 98 1.57 13.87 -21.68
CA LYS A 98 2.42 14.89 -22.32
C LYS A 98 3.75 15.01 -21.58
N MET A 99 3.70 15.10 -20.26
CA MET A 99 4.88 15.25 -19.40
C MET A 99 5.81 14.04 -19.53
N VAL A 100 5.32 12.82 -19.40
CA VAL A 100 6.10 11.58 -19.53
C VAL A 100 6.86 11.53 -20.87
N LYS A 101 6.22 11.94 -21.96
CA LYS A 101 6.86 12.02 -23.28
C LYS A 101 8.07 12.96 -23.32
N SER A 102 7.98 14.08 -22.58
CA SER A 102 9.09 15.02 -22.43
C SER A 102 10.17 14.47 -21.50
N LEU A 103 9.77 13.87 -20.37
CA LEU A 103 10.68 13.32 -19.37
C LEU A 103 11.55 12.19 -19.94
N ILE A 104 10.95 11.27 -20.73
CA ILE A 104 11.70 10.20 -21.41
C ILE A 104 12.86 10.75 -22.24
N LYS A 105 12.62 11.82 -23.02
CA LYS A 105 13.66 12.43 -23.84
C LYS A 105 14.69 13.19 -23.02
N LYS A 106 14.24 13.91 -21.97
CA LYS A 106 15.09 14.80 -21.18
C LYS A 106 16.03 14.02 -20.26
N HIS A 107 15.54 12.94 -19.66
CA HIS A 107 16.26 12.18 -18.62
C HIS A 107 16.74 10.79 -19.12
N GLY A 108 16.54 10.44 -20.39
CA GLY A 108 16.96 9.14 -20.92
C GLY A 108 16.28 7.96 -20.21
N ILE A 109 14.95 8.05 -19.99
CA ILE A 109 14.20 7.01 -19.27
C ILE A 109 14.04 5.78 -20.15
N ASP A 110 14.49 4.62 -19.68
CA ASP A 110 14.45 3.34 -20.37
C ASP A 110 13.27 2.46 -19.96
N GLY A 111 12.68 2.72 -18.79
CA GLY A 111 11.54 1.96 -18.28
C GLY A 111 10.68 2.75 -17.29
N ILE A 112 9.43 2.33 -17.12
CA ILE A 112 8.46 3.00 -16.22
C ILE A 112 7.81 1.97 -15.31
N ILE A 113 7.73 2.28 -14.01
CA ILE A 113 6.89 1.59 -13.02
C ILE A 113 5.88 2.59 -12.48
N SER A 114 4.63 2.46 -12.90
CA SER A 114 3.52 3.33 -12.51
C SER A 114 2.64 2.66 -11.45
N ASP A 115 2.63 3.19 -10.24
CA ASP A 115 1.73 2.70 -9.21
C ASP A 115 0.43 3.51 -9.19
N ASN A 116 -0.58 2.99 -9.86
CA ASN A 116 -1.93 3.57 -10.02
C ASN A 116 -1.99 4.96 -10.69
N ARG A 117 -0.93 5.44 -11.36
CA ARG A 117 -0.98 6.66 -12.19
C ARG A 117 -1.33 6.30 -13.63
N LEU A 118 -2.56 6.61 -14.01
CA LEU A 118 -3.18 6.11 -15.24
C LEU A 118 -2.62 6.72 -16.54
N GLY A 119 -1.93 7.87 -16.45
CA GLY A 119 -1.30 8.56 -17.58
C GLY A 119 0.21 8.32 -17.72
N VAL A 120 0.84 7.69 -16.72
CA VAL A 120 2.31 7.51 -16.69
C VAL A 120 2.72 6.21 -17.38
N PHE A 121 2.75 6.23 -18.70
CA PHE A 121 3.23 5.12 -19.54
C PHE A 121 3.71 5.59 -20.91
N SER A 122 4.47 4.75 -21.58
CA SER A 122 4.88 4.92 -22.98
C SER A 122 4.75 3.60 -23.74
N ARG A 123 4.38 3.67 -25.04
CA ARG A 123 4.42 2.50 -25.92
C ARG A 123 5.78 2.25 -26.55
N LYS A 124 6.75 3.13 -26.29
CA LYS A 124 8.09 3.08 -26.89
C LYS A 124 9.13 2.41 -25.98
N ILE A 125 8.84 2.36 -24.69
CA ILE A 125 9.69 1.74 -23.66
C ILE A 125 8.83 0.87 -22.77
N PRO A 126 9.39 -0.17 -22.12
CA PRO A 126 8.67 -1.02 -21.18
C PRO A 126 8.02 -0.18 -20.08
N SER A 127 6.72 -0.40 -19.88
CA SER A 127 5.93 0.32 -18.90
C SER A 127 5.11 -0.67 -18.08
N VAL A 128 5.33 -0.70 -16.79
CA VAL A 128 4.65 -1.55 -15.83
C VAL A 128 3.57 -0.74 -15.11
N PHE A 129 2.37 -1.30 -15.02
CA PHE A 129 1.33 -0.79 -14.13
C PHE A 129 1.30 -1.63 -12.85
N MET A 130 1.35 -1.01 -11.69
CA MET A 130 1.24 -1.72 -10.42
C MET A 130 -0.08 -1.38 -9.74
N THR A 131 -0.84 -2.42 -9.38
CA THR A 131 -2.09 -2.27 -8.63
C THR A 131 -2.48 -3.56 -7.94
N HIS A 132 -3.14 -3.46 -6.79
CA HIS A 132 -3.82 -4.57 -6.12
C HIS A 132 -5.33 -4.60 -6.42
N GLN A 133 -5.83 -3.63 -7.20
CA GLN A 133 -7.23 -3.51 -7.56
C GLN A 133 -7.42 -3.66 -9.07
N LEU A 134 -7.45 -4.88 -9.57
CA LEU A 134 -7.86 -5.18 -10.95
C LEU A 134 -9.38 -5.00 -11.10
N ASN A 135 -10.12 -5.30 -10.04
CA ASN A 135 -11.54 -4.99 -9.88
C ASN A 135 -11.69 -3.83 -8.90
N VAL A 136 -12.18 -2.69 -9.38
CA VAL A 136 -12.40 -1.48 -8.57
C VAL A 136 -13.77 -1.54 -7.92
N MET A 137 -13.82 -1.89 -6.64
CA MET A 137 -15.08 -2.04 -5.91
C MET A 137 -15.75 -0.69 -5.64
N THR A 138 -16.85 -0.42 -6.32
CA THR A 138 -17.65 0.82 -6.20
C THR A 138 -19.14 0.53 -5.99
N GLY A 139 -19.47 -0.67 -5.47
CA GLY A 139 -20.85 -1.14 -5.35
C GLY A 139 -21.48 -1.44 -6.72
N ASN A 140 -22.68 -0.92 -7.02
CA ASN A 140 -23.43 -1.25 -8.24
C ASN A 140 -22.72 -0.86 -9.57
N THR A 141 -21.64 -0.05 -9.51
CA THR A 141 -20.87 0.36 -10.69
C THR A 141 -19.56 -0.40 -10.84
N THR A 142 -19.28 -1.37 -9.97
CA THR A 142 -18.02 -2.14 -9.93
C THR A 142 -17.64 -2.74 -11.28
N TRP A 143 -18.58 -3.34 -12.01
CA TRP A 143 -18.32 -3.93 -13.33
C TRP A 143 -17.79 -2.87 -14.32
N PHE A 144 -18.48 -1.73 -14.42
CA PHE A 144 -18.12 -0.67 -15.38
C PHE A 144 -16.76 -0.02 -15.02
N THR A 145 -16.57 0.34 -13.76
CA THR A 145 -15.31 0.95 -13.28
C THR A 145 -14.13 0.00 -13.46
N SER A 146 -14.33 -1.30 -13.18
CA SER A 146 -13.31 -2.33 -13.39
C SER A 146 -12.94 -2.49 -14.86
N LYS A 147 -13.93 -2.55 -15.79
CA LYS A 147 -13.65 -2.64 -17.22
C LYS A 147 -12.91 -1.41 -17.76
N CYS A 148 -13.27 -0.20 -17.33
CA CYS A 148 -12.54 1.01 -17.67
C CYS A 148 -11.08 0.97 -17.16
N HIS A 149 -10.88 0.54 -15.92
CA HIS A 149 -9.55 0.40 -15.33
C HIS A 149 -8.70 -0.64 -16.07
N GLN A 150 -9.25 -1.84 -16.30
CA GLN A 150 -8.60 -2.91 -17.06
C GLN A 150 -8.24 -2.47 -18.49
N HIS A 151 -9.10 -1.66 -19.15
CA HIS A 151 -8.79 -1.10 -20.46
C HIS A 151 -7.56 -0.17 -20.43
N ILE A 152 -7.34 0.55 -19.33
CA ILE A 152 -6.15 1.38 -19.17
C ILE A 152 -4.93 0.49 -18.92
N ILE A 153 -5.03 -0.53 -18.06
CA ILE A 153 -3.97 -1.49 -17.77
C ILE A 153 -3.46 -2.18 -19.06
N LYS A 154 -4.35 -2.53 -19.99
CA LYS A 154 -3.98 -3.12 -21.31
C LYS A 154 -3.02 -2.27 -22.15
N LYS A 155 -2.78 -1.00 -21.78
CA LYS A 155 -1.85 -0.11 -22.51
C LYS A 155 -0.41 -0.25 -22.02
N TYR A 156 -0.22 -0.88 -20.86
CA TYR A 156 1.07 -1.17 -20.26
C TYR A 156 1.63 -2.50 -20.77
N THR A 157 2.94 -2.68 -20.66
CA THR A 157 3.62 -3.91 -21.07
C THR A 157 3.26 -5.07 -20.16
N GLU A 158 3.25 -4.81 -18.83
CA GLU A 158 2.84 -5.76 -17.80
C GLU A 158 2.05 -5.04 -16.71
N CYS A 159 1.27 -5.82 -15.96
CA CYS A 159 0.65 -5.36 -14.71
C CYS A 159 1.20 -6.18 -13.54
N TRP A 160 1.84 -5.53 -12.60
CA TRP A 160 2.33 -6.13 -11.37
C TRP A 160 1.27 -6.05 -10.28
N VAL A 161 0.92 -7.20 -9.73
CA VAL A 161 -0.01 -7.30 -8.60
C VAL A 161 0.78 -7.63 -7.35
N PRO A 162 0.83 -6.73 -6.35
CA PRO A 162 1.57 -6.99 -5.12
C PRO A 162 0.81 -7.97 -4.21
N ASP A 163 0.66 -9.19 -4.67
CA ASP A 163 -0.01 -10.32 -4.01
C ASP A 163 0.63 -11.63 -4.48
N THR A 164 0.22 -12.76 -3.92
CA THR A 164 0.61 -14.10 -4.37
C THR A 164 -0.42 -14.66 -5.35
N ASN A 165 0.03 -15.51 -6.28
CA ASN A 165 -0.87 -16.23 -7.20
C ASN A 165 -1.32 -17.59 -6.63
N GLU A 166 -1.39 -17.72 -5.31
CA GLU A 166 -1.80 -18.93 -4.63
C GLU A 166 -3.30 -18.91 -4.29
N ALA A 167 -3.87 -20.08 -3.97
CA ALA A 167 -5.28 -20.19 -3.60
C ALA A 167 -5.63 -19.30 -2.38
N VAL A 168 -4.73 -19.23 -1.40
CA VAL A 168 -4.81 -18.29 -0.27
C VAL A 168 -3.95 -17.08 -0.59
N ASN A 169 -4.57 -15.95 -0.83
CA ASN A 169 -3.93 -14.71 -1.24
C ASN A 169 -4.46 -13.53 -0.41
N LEU A 170 -3.89 -12.34 -0.60
CA LEU A 170 -4.23 -11.17 0.22
C LEU A 170 -5.41 -10.36 -0.32
N THR A 171 -5.62 -10.34 -1.65
CA THR A 171 -6.55 -9.42 -2.32
C THR A 171 -7.88 -10.06 -2.72
N GLY A 172 -7.94 -11.39 -2.87
CA GLY A 172 -9.12 -12.05 -3.42
C GLY A 172 -9.58 -11.47 -4.75
N ASP A 173 -10.89 -11.27 -4.92
CA ASP A 173 -11.46 -10.72 -6.16
C ASP A 173 -10.99 -9.30 -6.51
N LEU A 174 -10.37 -8.56 -5.58
CA LEU A 174 -9.77 -7.25 -5.91
C LEU A 174 -8.62 -7.39 -6.89
N GLY A 175 -7.68 -8.29 -6.62
CA GLY A 175 -6.43 -8.46 -7.38
C GLY A 175 -6.40 -9.70 -8.26
N HIS A 176 -7.43 -10.54 -8.27
CA HIS A 176 -7.49 -11.76 -9.07
C HIS A 176 -8.66 -11.70 -10.05
N LEU A 177 -8.34 -11.95 -11.32
CA LEU A 177 -9.33 -12.02 -12.39
C LEU A 177 -9.63 -13.48 -12.72
N LYS A 178 -10.86 -13.72 -13.16
CA LYS A 178 -11.29 -15.03 -13.69
C LYS A 178 -10.89 -15.26 -15.16
N THR A 179 -10.28 -14.25 -15.79
CA THR A 179 -9.91 -14.26 -17.22
C THR A 179 -8.47 -13.81 -17.40
N ASP A 180 -7.74 -14.41 -18.34
CA ASP A 180 -6.34 -14.10 -18.67
C ASP A 180 -6.22 -12.96 -19.70
N GLU A 181 -7.08 -11.94 -19.59
CA GLU A 181 -7.11 -10.83 -20.54
C GLU A 181 -5.98 -9.80 -20.35
N LEU A 182 -5.27 -9.84 -19.24
CA LEU A 182 -4.20 -8.93 -18.89
C LEU A 182 -2.89 -9.69 -18.71
N ASN A 183 -1.78 -9.09 -19.09
CA ASN A 183 -0.45 -9.62 -18.80
C ASN A 183 -0.12 -9.33 -17.31
N LEU A 184 -0.52 -10.24 -16.43
CA LEU A 184 -0.39 -10.10 -14.98
C LEU A 184 0.85 -10.82 -14.47
N LYS A 185 1.53 -10.19 -13.51
CA LYS A 185 2.63 -10.77 -12.75
C LYS A 185 2.39 -10.54 -11.25
N TYR A 186 2.18 -11.63 -10.51
CA TYR A 186 2.02 -11.57 -9.06
C TYR A 186 3.40 -11.53 -8.42
N ILE A 187 3.68 -10.44 -7.68
CA ILE A 187 5.04 -10.12 -7.23
C ILE A 187 5.27 -10.35 -5.73
N GLY A 188 4.27 -10.87 -5.05
CA GLY A 188 4.30 -11.03 -3.59
C GLY A 188 4.02 -9.75 -2.82
N PRO A 189 3.90 -9.83 -1.49
CA PRO A 189 3.60 -8.68 -0.64
C PRO A 189 4.75 -7.66 -0.66
N LEU A 190 4.41 -6.39 -0.97
CA LEU A 190 5.36 -5.28 -0.95
C LEU A 190 5.30 -4.54 0.38
N SER A 191 6.37 -4.57 1.14
CA SER A 191 6.52 -3.81 2.38
C SER A 191 7.93 -3.24 2.50
N ARG A 192 8.04 -2.04 3.04
CA ARG A 192 9.32 -1.43 3.43
C ARG A 192 9.88 -2.04 4.71
N MET A 193 9.10 -2.84 5.44
CA MET A 193 9.47 -3.42 6.72
C MET A 193 10.20 -4.74 6.53
N ARG A 194 11.15 -5.03 7.45
CA ARG A 194 11.91 -6.28 7.49
C ARG A 194 11.56 -7.05 8.75
N LYS A 195 11.25 -8.34 8.59
CA LYS A 195 11.08 -9.24 9.72
C LYS A 195 12.42 -9.41 10.43
N LYS A 196 12.40 -9.22 11.75
CA LYS A 196 13.56 -9.41 12.65
C LYS A 196 13.13 -10.32 13.78
N ASP A 197 14.04 -11.19 14.19
CA ASP A 197 13.86 -11.97 15.41
C ASP A 197 14.27 -11.10 16.61
N THR A 198 13.26 -10.54 17.28
CA THR A 198 13.44 -9.64 18.43
C THR A 198 12.58 -10.12 19.60
N PRO A 199 13.06 -9.95 20.84
CA PRO A 199 12.21 -10.19 22.02
C PRO A 199 10.91 -9.40 21.94
N LYS A 200 9.81 -10.01 22.40
CA LYS A 200 8.53 -9.31 22.47
C LYS A 200 8.53 -8.38 23.67
N VAL A 201 8.22 -7.12 23.44
CA VAL A 201 8.16 -6.04 24.44
C VAL A 201 6.71 -5.66 24.72
N TYR A 202 5.86 -5.75 23.69
CA TYR A 202 4.44 -5.39 23.76
C TYR A 202 3.57 -6.59 23.43
N ASP A 203 2.56 -6.81 24.26
CA ASP A 203 1.54 -7.84 24.03
C ASP A 203 0.58 -7.39 22.93
N LEU A 204 0.30 -6.08 22.87
CA LEU A 204 -0.58 -5.47 21.87
C LEU A 204 0.02 -4.18 21.29
N MET A 205 0.04 -4.10 19.94
CA MET A 205 0.25 -2.86 19.23
C MET A 205 -1.08 -2.39 18.63
N VAL A 206 -1.52 -1.20 19.00
CA VAL A 206 -2.63 -0.49 18.34
C VAL A 206 -2.02 0.50 17.36
N ILE A 207 -2.41 0.41 16.09
CA ILE A 207 -1.97 1.38 15.07
C ILE A 207 -3.17 1.92 14.31
N LEU A 208 -3.39 3.23 14.45
CA LEU A 208 -4.46 3.93 13.78
C LEU A 208 -4.01 4.51 12.45
N SER A 209 -4.92 4.46 11.49
CA SER A 209 -4.77 5.05 10.17
C SER A 209 -6.14 5.40 9.58
N GLY A 210 -6.14 6.06 8.43
CA GLY A 210 -7.37 6.39 7.72
C GLY A 210 -7.75 7.87 7.85
N PRO A 211 -8.84 8.28 7.14
CA PRO A 211 -9.28 9.66 7.08
C PRO A 211 -10.04 10.10 8.32
N GLU A 212 -10.01 11.40 8.58
CA GLU A 212 -10.92 12.02 9.54
C GLU A 212 -12.36 12.08 9.02
N PRO A 213 -13.36 11.98 9.91
CA PRO A 213 -13.29 11.86 11.38
C PRO A 213 -13.19 10.41 11.88
N GLN A 214 -13.17 9.41 11.00
CA GLN A 214 -13.23 7.99 11.37
C GLN A 214 -12.02 7.52 12.18
N ARG A 215 -10.86 8.14 11.96
CA ARG A 215 -9.67 7.85 12.76
C ARG A 215 -9.84 8.33 14.20
N THR A 216 -10.32 9.56 14.39
CA THR A 216 -10.59 10.14 15.71
C THR A 216 -11.62 9.33 16.48
N TYR A 217 -12.74 8.92 15.85
CA TYR A 217 -13.76 8.10 16.53
C TYR A 217 -13.20 6.73 16.97
N LEU A 218 -12.33 6.13 16.16
CA LEU A 218 -11.69 4.88 16.57
C LEU A 218 -10.66 5.12 17.68
N ASP A 219 -9.91 6.22 17.63
CA ASP A 219 -8.95 6.62 18.67
C ASP A 219 -9.63 6.73 20.03
N GLU A 220 -10.70 7.52 20.13
CA GLU A 220 -11.48 7.71 21.34
C GLU A 220 -11.99 6.37 21.90
N LYS A 221 -12.59 5.53 21.04
CA LYS A 221 -13.07 4.21 21.45
C LYS A 221 -11.96 3.31 21.98
N LEU A 222 -10.85 3.19 21.22
CA LEU A 222 -9.80 2.26 21.59
C LEU A 222 -8.99 2.73 22.81
N GLN A 223 -8.90 4.02 23.08
CA GLN A 223 -8.30 4.52 24.32
C GLN A 223 -9.07 4.05 25.57
N GLU A 224 -10.40 3.90 25.49
CA GLU A 224 -11.19 3.32 26.58
C GLU A 224 -11.07 1.79 26.64
N GLU A 225 -11.07 1.12 25.49
CA GLU A 225 -10.97 -0.33 25.40
C GLU A 225 -9.62 -0.86 25.94
N VAL A 226 -8.50 -0.24 25.57
CA VAL A 226 -7.17 -0.71 26.00
C VAL A 226 -6.91 -0.59 27.50
N LYS A 227 -7.69 0.22 28.24
CA LYS A 227 -7.60 0.29 29.72
C LYS A 227 -7.95 -1.04 30.39
N ARG A 228 -8.74 -1.87 29.72
CA ARG A 228 -9.17 -3.20 30.20
C ARG A 228 -8.27 -4.34 29.72
N PHE A 229 -7.25 -4.04 28.90
CA PHE A 229 -6.32 -5.04 28.40
C PHE A 229 -5.25 -5.34 29.44
N ASP A 230 -5.14 -6.63 29.80
CA ASP A 230 -4.10 -7.10 30.73
C ASP A 230 -2.82 -7.45 29.94
N GLY A 231 -1.89 -6.51 29.87
CA GLY A 231 -0.63 -6.65 29.12
C GLY A 231 -0.06 -5.29 28.71
N LYS A 232 1.16 -5.27 28.20
CA LYS A 232 1.82 -4.05 27.72
C LYS A 232 1.30 -3.65 26.36
N VAL A 233 0.82 -2.42 26.23
CA VAL A 233 0.28 -1.87 25.01
C VAL A 233 1.17 -0.76 24.46
N VAL A 234 1.42 -0.76 23.16
CA VAL A 234 1.89 0.43 22.44
C VAL A 234 0.79 0.93 21.53
N PHE A 235 0.45 2.20 21.64
CA PHE A 235 -0.65 2.84 20.94
C PHE A 235 -0.14 3.97 20.03
N VAL A 236 -0.25 3.80 18.71
CA VAL A 236 0.18 4.77 17.70
C VAL A 236 -1.05 5.43 17.09
N LYS A 237 -1.29 6.70 17.42
CA LYS A 237 -2.49 7.46 17.02
C LYS A 237 -2.55 7.80 15.52
N GLY A 238 -1.42 7.76 14.81
CA GLY A 238 -1.36 8.06 13.38
C GLY A 238 -1.58 9.54 13.04
N VAL A 239 -1.33 10.44 13.99
CA VAL A 239 -1.43 11.91 13.81
C VAL A 239 -0.04 12.46 13.53
N VAL A 240 0.25 12.79 12.26
CA VAL A 240 1.55 13.33 11.89
C VAL A 240 1.62 14.81 12.25
N GLU A 241 2.48 15.15 13.19
CA GLU A 241 2.73 16.50 13.70
C GLU A 241 4.20 16.88 13.52
N LYS A 242 4.55 18.13 13.83
CA LYS A 242 5.95 18.60 13.74
C LYS A 242 6.87 17.88 14.70
N THR A 243 6.36 17.58 15.90
CA THR A 243 7.13 16.93 16.99
C THR A 243 6.44 15.62 17.37
N GLN A 244 7.24 14.56 17.50
CA GLN A 244 6.76 13.31 18.06
C GLN A 244 6.55 13.47 19.57
N THR A 245 5.40 13.00 20.04
CA THR A 245 5.11 12.88 21.47
C THR A 245 5.09 11.42 21.91
N LYS A 246 5.59 11.17 23.11
CA LYS A 246 5.50 9.87 23.79
C LYS A 246 4.95 10.11 25.19
N GLU A 247 3.94 9.36 25.58
CA GLU A 247 3.31 9.42 26.90
C GLU A 247 3.07 8.00 27.41
N GLU A 248 3.29 7.76 28.70
CA GLU A 248 3.06 6.47 29.33
C GLU A 248 1.97 6.63 30.41
N ILE A 249 0.86 5.90 30.25
CA ILE A 249 -0.28 5.91 31.16
C ILE A 249 -0.60 4.45 31.53
N GLY A 250 -0.32 4.06 32.76
CA GLY A 250 -0.48 2.68 33.21
C GLY A 250 0.40 1.71 32.40
N ASN A 251 -0.23 0.73 31.78
CA ASN A 251 0.42 -0.26 30.92
C ASN A 251 0.47 0.13 29.44
N VAL A 252 0.04 1.35 29.07
CA VAL A 252 -0.06 1.83 27.68
C VAL A 252 0.98 2.91 27.40
N THR A 253 1.77 2.72 26.36
CA THR A 253 2.68 3.73 25.81
C THR A 253 2.05 4.34 24.55
N TYR A 254 1.69 5.61 24.59
CA TYR A 254 1.09 6.36 23.51
C TYR A 254 2.13 7.10 22.67
N TYR A 255 1.96 7.06 21.35
CA TYR A 255 2.68 7.89 20.38
C TYR A 255 1.67 8.60 19.47
N ASN A 256 1.87 9.90 19.20
CA ASN A 256 1.08 10.58 18.15
C ASN A 256 1.38 10.00 16.76
N PHE A 257 2.64 9.74 16.43
CA PHE A 257 3.09 9.03 15.23
C PHE A 257 4.44 8.35 15.47
N MET A 258 4.82 7.45 14.57
CA MET A 258 6.16 6.85 14.51
C MET A 258 6.73 7.00 13.10
N ASN A 259 8.05 7.19 13.00
CA ASN A 259 8.76 7.08 11.72
C ASN A 259 8.88 5.62 11.27
N SER A 260 9.33 5.38 10.03
CA SER A 260 9.42 4.03 9.44
C SER A 260 10.27 3.06 10.26
N LYS A 261 11.39 3.53 10.80
CA LYS A 261 12.31 2.70 11.58
C LYS A 261 11.73 2.31 12.93
N GLN A 262 11.06 3.25 13.60
CA GLN A 262 10.36 3.00 14.85
C GLN A 262 9.19 2.05 14.63
N LEU A 263 8.38 2.25 13.57
CA LEU A 263 7.28 1.35 13.23
C LEU A 263 7.77 -0.07 12.98
N GLU A 264 8.83 -0.25 12.16
CA GLU A 264 9.40 -1.57 11.90
C GLU A 264 9.83 -2.27 13.20
N GLN A 265 10.52 -1.54 14.08
CA GLN A 265 10.95 -2.07 15.37
C GLN A 265 9.75 -2.45 16.23
N THR A 266 8.78 -1.55 16.40
CA THR A 266 7.59 -1.78 17.23
C THR A 266 6.74 -2.94 16.72
N PHE A 267 6.57 -3.06 15.39
CA PHE A 267 5.92 -4.24 14.81
C PHE A 267 6.65 -5.53 15.17
N ASN A 268 7.98 -5.56 15.04
CA ASN A 268 8.76 -6.75 15.38
C ASN A 268 8.68 -7.10 16.87
N GLU A 269 8.70 -6.11 17.74
CA GLU A 269 8.62 -6.24 19.20
C GLU A 269 7.22 -6.53 19.74
N SER A 270 6.17 -6.46 18.90
CA SER A 270 4.78 -6.69 19.32
C SER A 270 4.33 -8.11 19.02
N GLU A 271 3.52 -8.71 19.88
CA GLU A 271 2.93 -10.03 19.69
C GLU A 271 1.72 -9.95 18.76
N LEU A 272 0.78 -9.06 19.05
CA LEU A 272 -0.48 -8.87 18.36
C LEU A 272 -0.61 -7.45 17.82
N VAL A 273 -1.25 -7.28 16.65
CA VAL A 273 -1.52 -5.96 16.07
C VAL A 273 -3.01 -5.73 15.90
N LEU A 274 -3.54 -4.63 16.45
CA LEU A 274 -4.90 -4.15 16.25
C LEU A 274 -4.87 -2.94 15.30
N CYS A 275 -5.51 -3.04 14.15
CA CYS A 275 -5.41 -2.01 13.11
C CYS A 275 -6.61 -2.01 12.14
N ARG A 276 -6.61 -1.04 11.22
CA ARG A 276 -7.48 -1.05 10.04
C ARG A 276 -7.03 -2.12 9.04
N SER A 277 -7.97 -2.64 8.25
CA SER A 277 -7.73 -3.60 7.16
C SER A 277 -7.32 -2.94 5.85
N GLY A 278 -6.55 -1.84 5.89
CA GLY A 278 -6.02 -1.21 4.68
C GLY A 278 -4.96 -2.09 4.01
N TYR A 279 -4.98 -2.17 2.68
CA TYR A 279 -4.14 -3.12 1.94
C TYR A 279 -2.64 -2.99 2.23
N THR A 280 -2.13 -1.77 2.37
CA THR A 280 -0.71 -1.55 2.75
C THR A 280 -0.38 -2.17 4.10
N THR A 281 -1.27 -2.04 5.09
CA THR A 281 -1.11 -2.67 6.41
C THR A 281 -1.17 -4.19 6.30
N VAL A 282 -2.07 -4.73 5.48
CA VAL A 282 -2.14 -6.18 5.20
C VAL A 282 -0.82 -6.69 4.63
N MET A 283 -0.22 -5.97 3.67
CA MET A 283 1.10 -6.32 3.12
C MET A 283 2.21 -6.27 4.19
N ASP A 284 2.21 -5.24 5.05
CA ASP A 284 3.18 -5.12 6.13
C ASP A 284 3.06 -6.29 7.11
N LEU A 285 1.85 -6.65 7.51
CA LEU A 285 1.57 -7.80 8.38
C LEU A 285 1.98 -9.13 7.74
N ALA A 286 1.69 -9.32 6.45
CA ALA A 286 2.08 -10.49 5.70
C ALA A 286 3.61 -10.61 5.60
N LYS A 287 4.31 -9.50 5.29
CA LYS A 287 5.78 -9.45 5.24
C LYS A 287 6.43 -9.78 6.58
N LEU A 288 5.83 -9.34 7.68
CA LEU A 288 6.33 -9.57 9.03
C LEU A 288 5.86 -10.91 9.64
N GLY A 289 4.90 -11.59 9.00
CA GLY A 289 4.31 -12.84 9.49
C GLY A 289 3.53 -12.65 10.80
N LYS A 290 2.81 -11.53 10.95
CA LYS A 290 2.13 -11.15 12.19
C LYS A 290 0.75 -11.77 12.35
N LYS A 291 0.33 -11.89 13.61
CA LYS A 291 -1.08 -12.02 14.00
C LYS A 291 -1.69 -10.63 14.15
N ALA A 292 -2.95 -10.49 13.73
CA ALA A 292 -3.65 -9.21 13.79
C ALA A 292 -5.13 -9.38 14.10
N PHE A 293 -5.76 -8.28 14.48
CA PHE A 293 -7.21 -8.11 14.54
C PHE A 293 -7.59 -6.87 13.73
N PHE A 294 -8.63 -6.95 12.89
CA PHE A 294 -9.02 -5.84 12.03
C PHE A 294 -10.28 -5.12 12.50
N ILE A 295 -10.24 -3.79 12.38
CA ILE A 295 -11.41 -2.93 12.52
C ILE A 295 -11.50 -2.09 11.23
N PRO A 296 -12.24 -2.52 10.18
CA PRO A 296 -12.35 -1.77 8.94
C PRO A 296 -12.95 -0.38 9.15
N THR A 297 -12.56 0.58 8.31
CA THR A 297 -13.17 1.92 8.32
C THR A 297 -14.58 1.84 7.77
N PRO A 298 -15.62 2.27 8.52
CA PRO A 298 -17.00 2.21 8.07
C PRO A 298 -17.21 2.93 6.72
N GLY A 299 -17.81 2.21 5.75
CA GLY A 299 -18.10 2.72 4.42
C GLY A 299 -16.91 2.72 3.45
N GLN A 300 -15.77 2.15 3.82
CA GLN A 300 -14.66 1.87 2.90
C GLN A 300 -14.77 0.43 2.38
N TYR A 301 -15.36 0.27 1.20
CA TYR A 301 -15.64 -1.04 0.58
C TYR A 301 -14.43 -1.96 0.49
N GLU A 302 -13.24 -1.43 0.17
CA GLU A 302 -12.00 -2.21 0.13
C GLU A 302 -11.66 -2.80 1.50
N GLN A 303 -11.68 -1.98 2.55
CA GLN A 303 -11.33 -2.43 3.90
C GLN A 303 -12.35 -3.42 4.46
N GLU A 304 -13.64 -3.17 4.23
CA GLU A 304 -14.70 -4.08 4.64
C GLU A 304 -14.57 -5.42 3.92
N TYR A 305 -14.34 -5.40 2.60
CA TYR A 305 -14.13 -6.60 1.80
C TYR A 305 -12.90 -7.39 2.28
N LEU A 306 -11.75 -6.73 2.47
CA LEU A 306 -10.52 -7.40 2.92
C LEU A 306 -10.67 -8.00 4.32
N ALA A 307 -11.37 -7.33 5.24
CA ALA A 307 -11.62 -7.85 6.57
C ALA A 307 -12.45 -9.14 6.53
N ILE A 308 -13.55 -9.14 5.75
CA ILE A 308 -14.42 -10.30 5.56
C ILE A 308 -13.63 -11.46 4.91
N LYS A 309 -12.98 -11.19 3.77
CA LYS A 309 -12.21 -12.19 3.04
C LYS A 309 -11.15 -12.87 3.90
N LEU A 310 -10.36 -12.08 4.64
CA LEU A 310 -9.27 -12.63 5.44
C LEU A 310 -9.77 -13.37 6.70
N GLN A 311 -10.97 -13.03 7.18
CA GLN A 311 -11.65 -13.81 8.21
C GLN A 311 -12.17 -15.14 7.65
N ASP A 312 -12.81 -15.14 6.48
CA ASP A 312 -13.36 -16.35 5.85
C ASP A 312 -12.24 -17.36 5.51
N GLU A 313 -11.04 -16.90 5.20
CA GLU A 313 -9.84 -17.72 5.01
C GLU A 313 -9.16 -18.15 6.32
N ASN A 314 -9.75 -17.78 7.47
CA ASN A 314 -9.20 -18.07 8.79
C ASN A 314 -7.80 -17.50 9.04
N LEU A 315 -7.53 -16.32 8.46
CA LEU A 315 -6.26 -15.60 8.61
C LEU A 315 -6.31 -14.56 9.74
N VAL A 316 -7.31 -13.67 9.71
CA VAL A 316 -7.42 -12.56 10.67
C VAL A 316 -8.88 -12.32 11.05
N PRO A 317 -9.24 -12.33 12.33
CA PRO A 317 -10.59 -11.96 12.77
C PRO A 317 -10.80 -10.44 12.64
N TYR A 318 -12.07 -10.04 12.51
CA TYR A 318 -12.46 -8.64 12.53
C TYR A 318 -13.72 -8.39 13.32
N ALA A 319 -13.93 -7.11 13.67
CA ALA A 319 -15.21 -6.58 14.15
C ALA A 319 -15.48 -5.22 13.48
N THR A 320 -16.75 -4.81 13.43
CA THR A 320 -17.07 -3.45 13.02
C THR A 320 -16.58 -2.45 14.08
N GLN A 321 -16.38 -1.21 13.70
CA GLN A 321 -15.92 -0.18 14.65
C GLN A 321 -16.87 -0.02 15.84
N ASN A 322 -18.18 -0.20 15.66
CA ASN A 322 -19.17 -0.04 16.71
C ASN A 322 -19.21 -1.25 17.65
N ASP A 323 -19.03 -2.46 17.11
CA ASP A 323 -19.24 -3.71 17.86
C ASP A 323 -17.97 -4.19 18.57
N PHE A 324 -16.78 -3.71 18.14
CA PHE A 324 -15.51 -4.13 18.74
C PHE A 324 -15.45 -3.89 20.25
N THR A 325 -15.01 -4.89 20.97
CA THR A 325 -14.58 -4.82 22.36
C THR A 325 -13.21 -5.46 22.53
N ILE A 326 -12.49 -5.13 23.61
CA ILE A 326 -11.13 -5.63 23.81
C ILE A 326 -11.08 -7.15 23.99
N GLU A 327 -12.16 -7.75 24.47
CA GLU A 327 -12.34 -9.19 24.66
C GLU A 327 -12.33 -9.96 23.32
N ASP A 328 -12.68 -9.29 22.22
CA ASP A 328 -12.64 -9.87 20.86
C ASP A 328 -11.23 -10.28 20.44
N LEU A 329 -10.20 -9.69 21.02
CA LEU A 329 -8.81 -10.04 20.72
C LEU A 329 -8.49 -11.51 21.06
N SER A 330 -9.25 -12.10 21.98
CA SER A 330 -9.12 -13.54 22.32
C SER A 330 -9.35 -14.45 21.11
N LYS A 331 -10.16 -14.02 20.12
CA LYS A 331 -10.46 -14.74 18.89
C LYS A 331 -9.20 -15.00 18.03
N VAL A 332 -8.17 -14.12 18.13
CA VAL A 332 -6.95 -14.23 17.34
C VAL A 332 -6.21 -15.56 17.56
N LYS A 333 -6.38 -16.19 18.72
CA LYS A 333 -5.76 -17.49 19.04
C LYS A 333 -6.21 -18.62 18.08
N SER A 334 -7.43 -18.55 17.55
CA SER A 334 -7.99 -19.53 16.61
C SER A 334 -7.67 -19.25 15.15
N PHE A 335 -7.05 -18.10 14.83
CA PHE A 335 -6.70 -17.70 13.48
C PHE A 335 -5.21 -17.93 13.18
N LYS A 336 -4.89 -18.25 11.91
CA LYS A 336 -3.53 -18.62 11.46
C LYS A 336 -2.56 -17.43 11.47
N GLY A 337 -3.05 -16.21 11.22
CA GLY A 337 -2.21 -15.04 10.96
C GLY A 337 -1.53 -15.13 9.58
N PHE A 338 -0.47 -14.35 9.39
CA PHE A 338 0.20 -14.19 8.11
C PHE A 338 1.53 -14.97 7.98
N ALA A 339 1.86 -15.85 8.92
CA ALA A 339 3.17 -16.53 8.94
C ALA A 339 3.46 -17.38 7.69
N GLN A 340 2.43 -17.79 6.96
CA GLN A 340 2.53 -18.65 5.78
C GLN A 340 2.93 -17.93 4.48
N PHE A 341 2.82 -16.60 4.43
CA PHE A 341 3.13 -15.86 3.21
C PHE A 341 4.63 -15.83 2.95
N LYS A 342 5.06 -16.30 1.76
CA LYS A 342 6.45 -16.21 1.31
C LYS A 342 6.81 -14.76 1.02
N ASN A 343 7.98 -14.35 1.50
CA ASN A 343 8.39 -12.95 1.49
C ASN A 343 9.52 -12.63 0.50
N ASN A 344 9.90 -13.58 -0.36
CA ASN A 344 10.99 -13.38 -1.33
C ASN A 344 10.40 -13.00 -2.68
N ILE A 345 10.76 -11.79 -3.12
CA ILE A 345 10.45 -11.28 -4.46
C ILE A 345 11.67 -11.57 -5.33
N ASP A 346 11.47 -12.21 -6.48
CA ASP A 346 12.50 -12.42 -7.49
C ASP A 346 12.63 -11.13 -8.33
N TRP A 347 13.47 -10.21 -7.84
CA TRP A 347 13.70 -8.92 -8.49
C TRP A 347 14.36 -9.05 -9.86
N ASP A 348 15.26 -10.01 -10.05
CA ASP A 348 15.94 -10.24 -11.33
C ASP A 348 14.93 -10.62 -12.40
N SER A 349 14.05 -11.57 -12.10
CA SER A 349 12.95 -11.95 -12.99
C SER A 349 11.98 -10.80 -13.27
N LEU A 350 11.71 -9.91 -12.28
CA LEU A 350 10.84 -8.77 -12.47
C LEU A 350 11.46 -7.70 -13.35
N PHE A 351 12.73 -7.39 -13.13
CA PHE A 351 13.42 -6.33 -13.86
C PHE A 351 13.87 -6.74 -15.26
N SER A 352 13.86 -8.05 -15.58
CA SER A 352 14.15 -8.55 -16.94
C SER A 352 13.31 -7.90 -18.04
N ILE A 353 12.14 -7.36 -17.71
CA ILE A 353 11.28 -6.60 -18.65
C ILE A 353 12.01 -5.33 -19.17
N PHE A 354 12.93 -4.78 -18.40
CA PHE A 354 13.69 -3.58 -18.76
C PHE A 354 14.97 -3.90 -19.51
N GLU A 355 15.39 -5.18 -19.59
CA GLU A 355 16.54 -5.59 -20.36
C GLU A 355 16.23 -5.60 -21.86
N ASP A 356 17.26 -5.40 -22.68
CA ASP A 356 17.10 -5.50 -24.13
C ASP A 356 16.80 -6.95 -24.48
N LYS A 357 15.76 -7.16 -25.28
CA LYS A 357 15.52 -8.50 -25.82
C LYS A 357 16.66 -8.83 -26.75
N ALA A 358 17.45 -9.83 -26.37
CA ALA A 358 18.53 -10.37 -27.17
C ALA A 358 18.02 -10.85 -28.54
#